data_2bc88cbd0bef932730199b442c2dcc55
#
_entry.id   2bc88cbd0bef932730199b442c2dcc55
#
_cell.length_a   1.000
_cell.length_b   1.000
_cell.length_c   1.000
_cell.angle_alpha   90.00
_cell.angle_beta   90.00
_cell.angle_gamma   90.00
#
_symmetry.space_group_name_H-M   'P 1'
#
loop_
_entity.id
_entity.type
_entity.pdbx_description
1 polymer ?
#
loop_
_entity_poly.entity_id
_entity_poly.type
_entity_poly.pdbx_seq_one_letter_code
_entity_poly.pdbx_strand_id
1 'polypeptide(L)'
;MDDPNLAEKDHHQALHGLRRVNQLSRTAKVVSRAIIQHCTKQKLAFVRVLDLACGGGDVTVQVAKQLRKAGLSAEVRGWDVSQTAIDFARQQSGDDSIGVQFEVANALVDAPQKSFDVVYCTLFLHHLSDEDADRLLVAMWKMASQLVLIDDLRRSTMGYALAVVGCQLLSRSPIVHVDGPLSVRAAFTEAEIVQLSDRCDLPRPKIERHWPHRFLLTWNAHP
;
A
#
# COMPACT_ATOMS: atom_id res chain seq x y z
N MET A 1 14.31 -3.17 -6.70
CA MET A 1 14.20 -3.39 -5.26
C MET A 1 13.78 -4.82 -4.94
N ASP A 2 13.15 -5.47 -5.85
CA ASP A 2 12.61 -6.84 -5.74
C ASP A 2 13.63 -7.95 -6.07
N ASP A 3 14.92 -7.59 -6.20
CA ASP A 3 16.00 -8.57 -6.42
C ASP A 3 16.32 -9.29 -5.09
N PRO A 4 16.08 -10.61 -5.00
CA PRO A 4 16.36 -11.38 -3.78
C PRO A 4 17.86 -11.47 -3.45
N ASN A 5 18.74 -11.10 -4.39
CA ASN A 5 20.19 -11.10 -4.20
C ASN A 5 20.74 -9.72 -3.80
N LEU A 6 19.88 -8.73 -3.56
CA LEU A 6 20.30 -7.39 -3.16
C LEU A 6 21.00 -7.46 -1.79
N ALA A 7 22.17 -6.81 -1.66
CA ALA A 7 22.88 -6.75 -0.40
C ALA A 7 21.99 -6.08 0.67
N GLU A 8 21.95 -6.64 1.88
CA GLU A 8 21.11 -6.18 2.99
C GLU A 8 21.25 -4.68 3.26
N LYS A 9 22.48 -4.16 3.19
CA LYS A 9 22.77 -2.72 3.34
C LYS A 9 22.08 -1.86 2.29
N ASP A 10 22.07 -2.29 1.04
CA ASP A 10 21.45 -1.56 -0.07
C ASP A 10 19.94 -1.64 0.01
N HIS A 11 19.40 -2.77 0.46
CA HIS A 11 17.97 -2.96 0.75
C HIS A 11 17.51 -2.00 1.86
N HIS A 12 18.22 -1.95 2.99
CA HIS A 12 17.91 -1.01 4.09
C HIS A 12 17.99 0.45 3.62
N GLN A 13 18.99 0.82 2.83
CA GLN A 13 19.12 2.17 2.28
C GLN A 13 17.95 2.53 1.36
N ALA A 14 17.49 1.59 0.54
CA ALA A 14 16.32 1.77 -0.32
C ALA A 14 15.04 1.93 0.51
N LEU A 15 14.82 1.11 1.53
CA LEU A 15 13.68 1.23 2.47
C LEU A 15 13.65 2.60 3.17
N HIS A 16 14.80 3.09 3.61
CA HIS A 16 14.89 4.45 4.19
C HIS A 16 14.57 5.56 3.16
N GLY A 17 14.98 5.40 1.90
CA GLY A 17 14.64 6.32 0.81
C GLY A 17 13.13 6.35 0.55
N LEU A 18 12.50 5.18 0.43
CA LEU A 18 11.05 5.05 0.24
C LEU A 18 10.26 5.64 1.40
N ARG A 19 10.71 5.44 2.64
CA ARG A 19 10.07 6.05 3.82
C ARG A 19 9.96 7.58 3.69
N ARG A 20 11.00 8.26 3.20
CA ARG A 20 10.97 9.72 2.97
C ARG A 20 9.97 10.10 1.88
N VAL A 21 9.94 9.33 0.78
CA VAL A 21 8.97 9.54 -0.31
C VAL A 21 7.54 9.33 0.19
N ASN A 22 7.28 8.30 0.98
CA ASN A 22 5.97 8.01 1.59
C ASN A 22 5.52 9.11 2.55
N GLN A 23 6.44 9.64 3.37
CA GLN A 23 6.14 10.76 4.27
C GLN A 23 5.77 12.03 3.50
N LEU A 24 6.53 12.38 2.46
CA LEU A 24 6.26 13.56 1.62
C LEU A 24 4.94 13.43 0.85
N SER A 25 4.66 12.27 0.31
CA SER A 25 3.43 11.98 -0.44
C SER A 25 2.19 11.79 0.45
N ARG A 26 2.38 11.76 1.78
CA ARG A 26 1.30 11.63 2.77
C ARG A 26 0.45 10.37 2.59
N THR A 27 1.02 9.29 2.04
CA THR A 27 0.35 8.02 1.76
C THR A 27 -0.47 7.52 2.94
N ALA A 28 0.15 7.39 4.12
CA ALA A 28 -0.55 6.96 5.33
C ALA A 28 -1.75 7.85 5.70
N LYS A 29 -1.66 9.17 5.44
CA LYS A 29 -2.77 10.10 5.69
C LYS A 29 -3.93 9.91 4.72
N VAL A 30 -3.65 9.59 3.47
CA VAL A 30 -4.67 9.34 2.45
C VAL A 30 -5.43 8.06 2.80
N VAL A 31 -4.71 6.96 3.05
CA VAL A 31 -5.29 5.66 3.42
C VAL A 31 -6.07 5.75 4.73
N SER A 32 -5.47 6.27 5.81
CA SER A 32 -6.15 6.36 7.10
C SER A 32 -7.40 7.24 7.05
N ARG A 33 -7.39 8.33 6.26
CA ARG A 33 -8.58 9.17 6.08
C ARG A 33 -9.72 8.39 5.44
N ALA A 34 -9.44 7.57 4.42
CA ALA A 34 -10.47 6.74 3.78
C ALA A 34 -11.05 5.72 4.76
N ILE A 35 -10.20 5.05 5.55
CA ILE A 35 -10.62 4.10 6.59
C ILE A 35 -11.49 4.80 7.65
N ILE A 36 -11.03 5.92 8.19
CA ILE A 36 -11.76 6.70 9.21
C ILE A 36 -13.13 7.15 8.69
N GLN A 37 -13.19 7.66 7.46
CA GLN A 37 -14.45 8.07 6.84
C GLN A 37 -15.42 6.89 6.68
N HIS A 38 -14.91 5.73 6.26
CA HIS A 38 -15.71 4.51 6.15
C HIS A 38 -16.23 4.08 7.53
N CYS A 39 -15.35 3.94 8.53
CA CYS A 39 -15.74 3.54 9.88
C CYS A 39 -16.76 4.52 10.51
N THR A 40 -16.58 5.82 10.31
CA THR A 40 -17.54 6.83 10.78
C THR A 40 -18.90 6.68 10.14
N LYS A 41 -18.95 6.47 8.80
CA LYS A 41 -20.19 6.25 8.05
C LYS A 41 -20.91 4.99 8.50
N GLN A 42 -20.17 3.92 8.75
CA GLN A 42 -20.69 2.62 9.19
C GLN A 42 -20.86 2.53 10.71
N LYS A 43 -20.54 3.58 11.47
CA LYS A 43 -20.60 3.64 12.95
C LYS A 43 -19.81 2.52 13.63
N LEU A 44 -18.64 2.16 13.07
CA LEU A 44 -17.76 1.14 13.63
C LEU A 44 -16.88 1.73 14.73
N ALA A 45 -16.84 1.05 15.88
CA ALA A 45 -15.92 1.39 16.98
C ALA A 45 -14.60 0.61 16.91
N PHE A 46 -14.59 -0.50 16.17
CA PHE A 46 -13.45 -1.38 15.98
C PHE A 46 -13.29 -1.77 14.51
N VAL A 47 -12.06 -1.95 14.04
CA VAL A 47 -11.75 -2.33 12.66
C VAL A 47 -10.50 -3.20 12.59
N ARG A 48 -10.55 -4.29 11.81
CA ARG A 48 -9.40 -5.14 11.46
C ARG A 48 -8.86 -4.70 10.11
N VAL A 49 -7.62 -4.31 10.06
CA VAL A 49 -6.98 -3.72 8.88
C VAL A 49 -5.77 -4.56 8.46
N LEU A 50 -5.68 -4.89 7.18
CA LEU A 50 -4.53 -5.56 6.59
C LEU A 50 -3.86 -4.65 5.57
N ASP A 51 -2.54 -4.48 5.70
CA ASP A 51 -1.63 -3.85 4.74
C ASP A 51 -0.88 -4.93 3.96
N LEU A 52 -1.15 -5.05 2.67
CA LEU A 52 -0.48 -6.02 1.80
C LEU A 52 0.74 -5.40 1.14
N ALA A 53 1.83 -6.17 1.06
CA ALA A 53 3.14 -5.72 0.62
C ALA A 53 3.60 -4.49 1.42
N CYS A 54 3.55 -4.63 2.76
CA CYS A 54 3.80 -3.53 3.69
C CYS A 54 5.25 -3.04 3.71
N GLY A 55 6.18 -3.77 3.10
CA GLY A 55 7.60 -3.45 3.07
C GLY A 55 8.17 -3.23 4.48
N GLY A 56 8.84 -2.10 4.69
CA GLY A 56 9.41 -1.72 5.99
C GLY A 56 8.40 -1.25 7.03
N GLY A 57 7.08 -1.36 6.80
CA GLY A 57 6.01 -1.13 7.77
C GLY A 57 5.75 0.33 8.13
N ASP A 58 6.41 1.30 7.48
CA ASP A 58 6.29 2.72 7.82
C ASP A 58 4.88 3.26 7.60
N VAL A 59 4.22 2.87 6.51
CA VAL A 59 2.82 3.25 6.23
C VAL A 59 1.89 2.56 7.22
N THR A 60 2.05 1.26 7.44
CA THR A 60 1.25 0.46 8.37
C THR A 60 1.22 1.06 9.78
N VAL A 61 2.40 1.37 10.34
CA VAL A 61 2.54 2.00 11.66
C VAL A 61 1.88 3.38 11.70
N GLN A 62 2.07 4.19 10.65
CA GLN A 62 1.45 5.53 10.61
C GLN A 62 -0.07 5.46 10.46
N VAL A 63 -0.60 4.51 9.70
CA VAL A 63 -2.05 4.25 9.61
C VAL A 63 -2.59 3.88 10.98
N ALA A 64 -2.00 2.91 11.67
CA ALA A 64 -2.40 2.52 13.03
C ALA A 64 -2.43 3.70 14.01
N LYS A 65 -1.38 4.53 14.01
CA LYS A 65 -1.32 5.76 14.82
C LYS A 65 -2.45 6.74 14.51
N GLN A 66 -2.79 6.91 13.24
CA GLN A 66 -3.84 7.84 12.84
C GLN A 66 -5.25 7.32 13.17
N LEU A 67 -5.50 6.02 13.02
CA LEU A 67 -6.75 5.39 13.45
C LEU A 67 -6.96 5.57 14.95
N ARG A 68 -5.94 5.27 15.75
CA ARG A 68 -5.97 5.47 17.21
C ARG A 68 -6.20 6.95 17.59
N LYS A 69 -5.51 7.87 16.91
CA LYS A 69 -5.71 9.31 17.14
C LYS A 69 -7.14 9.77 16.82
N ALA A 70 -7.81 9.11 15.90
CA ALA A 70 -9.22 9.35 15.56
C ALA A 70 -10.21 8.67 16.54
N GLY A 71 -9.72 7.99 17.58
CA GLY A 71 -10.56 7.29 18.56
C GLY A 71 -11.08 5.92 18.10
N LEU A 72 -10.53 5.37 17.01
CA LEU A 72 -10.89 4.05 16.53
C LEU A 72 -10.00 2.99 17.19
N SER A 73 -10.63 1.94 17.74
CA SER A 73 -9.92 0.72 18.09
C SER A 73 -9.61 -0.07 16.83
N ALA A 74 -8.36 -0.46 16.64
CA ALA A 74 -7.94 -1.15 15.40
C ALA A 74 -6.94 -2.26 15.71
N GLU A 75 -7.14 -3.42 15.07
CA GLU A 75 -6.12 -4.44 14.89
C GLU A 75 -5.52 -4.24 13.51
N VAL A 76 -4.22 -3.94 13.43
CA VAL A 76 -3.55 -3.65 12.17
C VAL A 76 -2.46 -4.67 11.92
N ARG A 77 -2.51 -5.34 10.77
CA ARG A 77 -1.49 -6.30 10.33
C ARG A 77 -0.82 -5.82 9.06
N GLY A 78 0.48 -6.09 8.94
CA GLY A 78 1.25 -5.88 7.72
C GLY A 78 1.80 -7.22 7.21
N TRP A 79 1.54 -7.53 5.94
CA TRP A 79 2.08 -8.71 5.26
C TRP A 79 3.05 -8.30 4.17
N ASP A 80 4.18 -9.01 4.11
CA ASP A 80 5.14 -8.91 3.01
C ASP A 80 5.78 -10.27 2.75
N VAL A 81 6.20 -10.53 1.52
CA VAL A 81 6.89 -11.79 1.18
C VAL A 81 8.34 -11.80 1.64
N SER A 82 8.93 -10.63 1.87
CA SER A 82 10.33 -10.46 2.25
C SER A 82 10.53 -10.58 3.76
N GLN A 83 11.22 -11.63 4.19
CA GLN A 83 11.64 -11.77 5.60
C GLN A 83 12.45 -10.56 6.08
N THR A 84 13.38 -10.07 5.24
CA THR A 84 14.21 -8.89 5.55
C THR A 84 13.38 -7.64 5.78
N ALA A 85 12.34 -7.41 4.95
CA ALA A 85 11.44 -6.27 5.11
C ALA A 85 10.62 -6.39 6.41
N ILE A 86 10.11 -7.58 6.72
CA ILE A 86 9.35 -7.85 7.94
C ILE A 86 10.22 -7.68 9.19
N ASP A 87 11.45 -8.18 9.19
CA ASP A 87 12.37 -8.01 10.33
C ASP A 87 12.71 -6.52 10.54
N PHE A 88 12.92 -5.78 9.44
CA PHE A 88 13.10 -4.34 9.51
C PHE A 88 11.83 -3.64 10.04
N ALA A 89 10.64 -4.01 9.57
CA ALA A 89 9.38 -3.44 10.05
C ALA A 89 9.19 -3.67 11.56
N ARG A 90 9.46 -4.88 12.05
CA ARG A 90 9.40 -5.23 13.48
C ARG A 90 10.38 -4.39 14.31
N GLN A 91 11.62 -4.22 13.84
CA GLN A 91 12.63 -3.38 14.52
C GLN A 91 12.22 -1.90 14.56
N GLN A 92 11.61 -1.38 13.46
CA GLN A 92 11.22 0.02 13.37
C GLN A 92 9.90 0.35 14.07
N SER A 93 9.03 -0.63 14.28
CA SER A 93 7.73 -0.42 14.93
C SER A 93 7.87 -0.04 16.41
N GLY A 94 9.01 -0.37 17.04
CA GLY A 94 9.25 -0.07 18.44
C GLY A 94 8.25 -0.79 19.35
N ASP A 95 8.10 -0.26 20.56
CA ASP A 95 7.27 -0.79 21.62
C ASP A 95 5.89 -1.30 21.17
N ASP A 96 5.45 -2.46 21.67
CA ASP A 96 4.16 -3.15 21.40
C ASP A 96 2.90 -2.29 21.63
N SER A 97 3.09 -1.07 22.12
CA SER A 97 2.01 -0.14 22.48
C SER A 97 1.08 0.25 21.30
N ILE A 98 1.50 0.02 20.05
CA ILE A 98 0.72 0.42 18.86
C ILE A 98 -0.18 -0.72 18.36
N GLY A 99 0.10 -1.97 18.75
CA GLY A 99 -0.71 -3.14 18.38
C GLY A 99 -0.64 -3.51 16.90
N VAL A 100 0.49 -3.23 16.22
CA VAL A 100 0.72 -3.63 14.83
C VAL A 100 1.47 -4.94 14.80
N GLN A 101 0.99 -5.90 14.01
CA GLN A 101 1.65 -7.19 13.79
C GLN A 101 2.18 -7.28 12.37
N PHE A 102 3.40 -7.82 12.20
CA PHE A 102 4.02 -8.04 10.90
C PHE A 102 4.30 -9.51 10.67
N GLU A 103 3.89 -10.02 9.50
CA GLU A 103 3.96 -11.44 9.15
C GLU A 103 4.53 -11.61 7.75
N VAL A 104 5.35 -12.65 7.56
CA VAL A 104 5.77 -13.07 6.22
C VAL A 104 4.63 -13.86 5.60
N ALA A 105 4.01 -13.30 4.56
CA ALA A 105 2.90 -13.93 3.86
C ALA A 105 2.83 -13.46 2.40
N ASN A 106 2.33 -14.34 1.53
CA ASN A 106 2.12 -14.03 0.13
C ASN A 106 0.64 -13.74 -0.13
N ALA A 107 0.31 -12.47 -0.41
CA ALA A 107 -1.05 -12.03 -0.69
C ALA A 107 -1.72 -12.76 -1.88
N LEU A 108 -0.94 -13.28 -2.83
CA LEU A 108 -1.46 -14.01 -3.99
C LEU A 108 -1.77 -15.50 -3.69
N VAL A 109 -1.32 -16.01 -2.54
CA VAL A 109 -1.48 -17.41 -2.13
C VAL A 109 -2.30 -17.53 -0.85
N ASP A 110 -1.99 -16.68 0.13
CA ASP A 110 -2.54 -16.73 1.49
C ASP A 110 -3.74 -15.78 1.61
N ALA A 111 -4.86 -16.09 0.97
CA ALA A 111 -6.04 -15.22 0.96
C ALA A 111 -7.20 -15.80 1.80
N PRO A 112 -7.19 -15.65 3.15
CA PRO A 112 -8.29 -16.10 4.01
C PRO A 112 -9.53 -15.26 3.76
N GLN A 113 -10.69 -15.92 3.62
CA GLN A 113 -11.95 -15.22 3.31
C GLN A 113 -12.43 -14.35 4.47
N LYS A 114 -12.78 -13.08 4.16
CA LYS A 114 -13.43 -12.11 5.06
C LYS A 114 -12.80 -11.99 6.46
N SER A 115 -11.48 -12.15 6.52
CA SER A 115 -10.75 -12.12 7.79
C SER A 115 -10.46 -10.70 8.28
N PHE A 116 -10.56 -9.72 7.38
CA PHE A 116 -10.31 -8.30 7.66
C PHE A 116 -11.49 -7.44 7.23
N ASP A 117 -11.69 -6.33 7.94
CA ASP A 117 -12.73 -5.37 7.58
C ASP A 117 -12.25 -4.47 6.44
N VAL A 118 -10.97 -4.10 6.48
CA VAL A 118 -10.28 -3.31 5.46
C VAL A 118 -9.02 -4.02 5.00
N VAL A 119 -8.84 -4.14 3.69
CA VAL A 119 -7.59 -4.61 3.08
C VAL A 119 -7.06 -3.50 2.17
N TYR A 120 -5.80 -3.13 2.34
CA TYR A 120 -5.19 -2.14 1.47
C TYR A 120 -3.78 -2.56 1.04
N CYS A 121 -3.30 -1.98 -0.06
CA CYS A 121 -1.89 -1.97 -0.40
C CYS A 121 -1.47 -0.59 -0.89
N THR A 122 -0.17 -0.29 -0.78
CA THR A 122 0.38 1.00 -1.21
C THR A 122 1.65 0.79 -2.02
N LEU A 123 1.73 1.45 -3.18
CA LEU A 123 2.91 1.42 -4.05
C LEU A 123 3.36 -0.01 -4.41
N PHE A 124 2.43 -0.87 -4.70
CA PHE A 124 2.70 -2.27 -4.99
C PHE A 124 2.12 -2.72 -6.34
N LEU A 125 0.93 -2.23 -6.72
CA LEU A 125 0.24 -2.67 -7.93
C LEU A 125 1.09 -2.50 -9.19
N HIS A 126 1.87 -1.42 -9.28
CA HIS A 126 2.73 -1.13 -10.44
C HIS A 126 3.95 -2.08 -10.60
N HIS A 127 4.23 -2.94 -9.62
CA HIS A 127 5.25 -4.00 -9.72
C HIS A 127 4.73 -5.29 -10.35
N LEU A 128 3.41 -5.42 -10.48
CA LEU A 128 2.78 -6.66 -10.90
C LEU A 128 2.56 -6.73 -12.41
N SER A 129 2.61 -7.94 -12.95
CA SER A 129 2.07 -8.24 -14.26
C SER A 129 0.55 -8.04 -14.26
N ASP A 130 -0.07 -7.90 -15.44
CA ASP A 130 -1.53 -7.78 -15.54
C ASP A 130 -2.24 -8.98 -14.87
N GLU A 131 -1.70 -10.20 -15.03
CA GLU A 131 -2.25 -11.42 -14.43
C GLU A 131 -2.15 -11.42 -12.90
N ASP A 132 -1.01 -10.98 -12.35
CA ASP A 132 -0.83 -10.90 -10.90
C ASP A 132 -1.61 -9.73 -10.29
N ALA A 133 -1.82 -8.64 -11.04
CA ALA A 133 -2.69 -7.55 -10.64
C ALA A 133 -4.16 -8.01 -10.52
N ASP A 134 -4.65 -8.82 -11.50
CA ASP A 134 -5.95 -9.47 -11.43
C ASP A 134 -6.05 -10.38 -10.19
N ARG A 135 -5.05 -11.23 -9.96
CA ARG A 135 -4.97 -12.11 -8.78
C ARG A 135 -4.97 -11.34 -7.46
N LEU A 136 -4.17 -10.26 -7.38
CA LEU A 136 -4.13 -9.40 -6.19
C LEU A 136 -5.49 -8.80 -5.89
N LEU A 137 -6.15 -8.22 -6.88
CA LEU A 137 -7.44 -7.56 -6.69
C LEU A 137 -8.52 -8.56 -6.23
N VAL A 138 -8.56 -9.76 -6.84
CA VAL A 138 -9.45 -10.84 -6.41
C VAL A 138 -9.14 -11.31 -4.98
N ALA A 139 -7.86 -11.43 -4.62
CA ALA A 139 -7.44 -11.82 -3.28
C ALA A 139 -7.86 -10.77 -2.24
N MET A 140 -7.59 -9.47 -2.51
CA MET A 140 -8.02 -8.37 -1.64
C MET A 140 -9.53 -8.36 -1.44
N TRP A 141 -10.29 -8.55 -2.52
CA TRP A 141 -11.76 -8.61 -2.47
C TRP A 141 -12.28 -9.77 -1.61
N LYS A 142 -11.64 -10.95 -1.70
CA LYS A 142 -12.00 -12.12 -0.88
C LYS A 142 -11.69 -11.91 0.60
N MET A 143 -10.55 -11.28 0.91
CA MET A 143 -10.11 -11.06 2.29
C MET A 143 -10.88 -9.95 3.00
N ALA A 144 -11.32 -8.91 2.26
CA ALA A 144 -12.03 -7.78 2.82
C ALA A 144 -13.51 -8.08 3.04
N SER A 145 -14.05 -7.70 4.20
CA SER A 145 -15.49 -7.74 4.46
C SER A 145 -16.20 -6.43 4.12
N GLN A 146 -15.48 -5.29 4.08
CA GLN A 146 -16.09 -3.97 3.94
C GLN A 146 -15.41 -3.05 2.92
N LEU A 147 -14.06 -2.96 2.94
CA LEU A 147 -13.35 -1.94 2.17
C LEU A 147 -12.05 -2.48 1.58
N VAL A 148 -11.85 -2.26 0.28
CA VAL A 148 -10.58 -2.48 -0.40
C VAL A 148 -10.03 -1.13 -0.84
N LEU A 149 -8.74 -0.87 -0.56
CA LEU A 149 -8.05 0.35 -0.95
C LEU A 149 -6.74 0.02 -1.67
N ILE A 150 -6.46 0.72 -2.76
CA ILE A 150 -5.14 0.70 -3.41
C ILE A 150 -4.68 2.14 -3.60
N ASP A 151 -3.57 2.52 -2.96
CA ASP A 151 -2.90 3.79 -3.18
C ASP A 151 -1.65 3.56 -4.04
N ASP A 152 -1.65 4.05 -5.27
CA ASP A 152 -0.54 3.79 -6.17
C ASP A 152 -0.22 4.98 -7.09
N LEU A 153 0.89 4.85 -7.81
CA LEU A 153 1.33 5.79 -8.84
C LEU A 153 0.33 5.82 -10.00
N ARG A 154 0.17 6.99 -10.59
CA ARG A 154 -0.59 7.15 -11.82
C ARG A 154 0.35 7.37 -12.98
N ARG A 155 0.28 6.54 -14.02
CA ARG A 155 1.09 6.71 -15.23
C ARG A 155 0.74 8.04 -15.91
N SER A 156 1.73 8.95 -15.96
CA SER A 156 1.62 10.24 -16.62
C SER A 156 3.00 10.84 -16.89
N THR A 157 3.12 11.68 -17.92
CA THR A 157 4.37 12.38 -18.25
C THR A 157 4.82 13.33 -17.14
N MET A 158 3.89 14.03 -16.51
CA MET A 158 4.19 14.90 -15.36
C MET A 158 4.64 14.09 -14.14
N GLY A 159 3.98 12.96 -13.85
CA GLY A 159 4.39 12.04 -12.77
C GLY A 159 5.80 11.51 -12.98
N TYR A 160 6.15 11.17 -14.22
CA TYR A 160 7.51 10.74 -14.57
C TYR A 160 8.54 11.84 -14.32
N ALA A 161 8.29 13.07 -14.77
CA ALA A 161 9.19 14.21 -14.53
C ALA A 161 9.36 14.48 -13.02
N LEU A 162 8.28 14.44 -12.26
CA LEU A 162 8.34 14.60 -10.80
C LEU A 162 9.12 13.46 -10.12
N ALA A 163 8.98 12.21 -10.61
CA ALA A 163 9.74 11.09 -10.07
C ALA A 163 11.24 11.25 -10.33
N VAL A 164 11.65 11.65 -11.55
CA VAL A 164 13.06 11.92 -11.86
C VAL A 164 13.66 12.94 -10.90
N VAL A 165 13.01 14.09 -10.74
CA VAL A 165 13.51 15.17 -9.87
C VAL A 165 13.39 14.78 -8.40
N GLY A 166 12.25 14.23 -7.98
CA GLY A 166 11.96 13.89 -6.59
C GLY A 166 12.90 12.81 -6.05
N CYS A 167 13.14 11.76 -6.82
CA CYS A 167 14.04 10.68 -6.40
C CYS A 167 15.48 11.16 -6.21
N GLN A 168 15.96 12.05 -7.07
CA GLN A 168 17.30 12.64 -6.94
C GLN A 168 17.42 13.54 -5.70
N LEU A 169 16.38 14.30 -5.37
CA LEU A 169 16.40 15.21 -4.22
C LEU A 169 16.17 14.50 -2.88
N LEU A 170 15.34 13.45 -2.85
CA LEU A 170 14.87 12.82 -1.62
C LEU A 170 15.64 11.56 -1.22
N SER A 171 16.37 10.96 -2.14
CA SER A 171 17.14 9.74 -1.88
C SER A 171 18.59 9.90 -2.34
N ARG A 172 19.49 9.23 -1.62
CA ARG A 172 20.90 9.06 -2.03
C ARG A 172 21.16 7.68 -2.65
N SER A 173 20.13 6.84 -2.73
CA SER A 173 20.22 5.49 -3.28
C SER A 173 20.18 5.55 -4.81
N PRO A 174 21.21 5.07 -5.52
CA PRO A 174 21.17 4.93 -6.98
C PRO A 174 20.00 4.07 -7.46
N ILE A 175 19.61 3.06 -6.66
CA ILE A 175 18.48 2.19 -6.94
C ILE A 175 17.20 3.01 -7.04
N VAL A 176 16.92 3.87 -6.05
CA VAL A 176 15.70 4.71 -6.03
C VAL A 176 15.69 5.71 -7.19
N HIS A 177 16.85 6.20 -7.63
CA HIS A 177 16.95 7.11 -8.78
C HIS A 177 16.53 6.46 -10.10
N VAL A 178 16.74 5.16 -10.25
CA VAL A 178 16.35 4.38 -11.44
C VAL A 178 14.93 3.84 -11.28
N ASP A 179 14.65 3.20 -10.15
CA ASP A 179 13.36 2.54 -9.91
C ASP A 179 12.18 3.53 -9.86
N GLY A 180 12.38 4.72 -9.29
CA GLY A 180 11.30 5.70 -9.16
C GLY A 180 10.66 6.11 -10.50
N PRO A 181 11.44 6.58 -11.50
CA PRO A 181 10.92 6.87 -12.84
C PRO A 181 10.36 5.63 -13.54
N LEU A 182 11.01 4.46 -13.41
CA LEU A 182 10.53 3.20 -14.00
C LEU A 182 9.18 2.79 -13.41
N SER A 183 9.00 2.93 -12.10
CA SER A 183 7.75 2.66 -11.41
C SER A 183 6.59 3.51 -11.95
N VAL A 184 6.83 4.81 -12.26
CA VAL A 184 5.78 5.64 -12.90
C VAL A 184 5.46 5.16 -14.31
N ARG A 185 6.43 4.65 -15.06
CA ARG A 185 6.18 4.09 -16.40
C ARG A 185 5.41 2.77 -16.34
N ALA A 186 5.68 1.95 -15.34
CA ALA A 186 4.99 0.68 -15.10
C ALA A 186 3.60 0.86 -14.47
N ALA A 187 3.34 2.01 -13.83
CA ALA A 187 2.06 2.29 -13.18
C ALA A 187 0.87 2.24 -14.15
N PHE A 188 -0.30 2.01 -13.59
CA PHE A 188 -1.55 1.96 -14.36
C PHE A 188 -2.12 3.34 -14.66
N THR A 189 -2.86 3.45 -15.75
CA THR A 189 -3.79 4.55 -16.03
C THR A 189 -5.16 4.25 -15.42
N GLU A 190 -6.00 5.27 -15.29
CA GLU A 190 -7.37 5.08 -14.78
C GLU A 190 -8.21 4.16 -15.69
N ALA A 191 -7.98 4.21 -17.00
CA ALA A 191 -8.67 3.33 -17.95
C ALA A 191 -8.28 1.86 -17.74
N GLU A 192 -6.99 1.58 -17.53
CA GLU A 192 -6.51 0.22 -17.24
C GLU A 192 -7.01 -0.29 -15.90
N ILE A 193 -7.17 0.57 -14.90
CA ILE A 193 -7.79 0.20 -13.60
C ILE A 193 -9.27 -0.20 -13.78
N VAL A 194 -10.01 0.51 -14.62
CA VAL A 194 -11.40 0.13 -14.94
C VAL A 194 -11.43 -1.24 -15.63
N GLN A 195 -10.54 -1.45 -16.62
CA GLN A 195 -10.42 -2.74 -17.31
C GLN A 195 -10.02 -3.87 -16.36
N LEU A 196 -9.10 -3.61 -15.41
CA LEU A 196 -8.71 -4.55 -14.36
C LEU A 196 -9.93 -4.97 -13.52
N SER A 197 -10.76 -4.01 -13.10
CA SER A 197 -11.98 -4.30 -12.34
C SER A 197 -13.00 -5.10 -13.16
N ASP A 198 -13.19 -4.74 -14.43
CA ASP A 198 -14.11 -5.42 -15.35
C ASP A 198 -13.63 -6.88 -15.60
N ARG A 199 -12.31 -7.15 -15.75
CA ARG A 199 -11.76 -8.52 -15.88
C ARG A 199 -11.97 -9.38 -14.63
N CYS A 200 -11.96 -8.75 -13.46
CA CYS A 200 -12.15 -9.45 -12.17
C CYS A 200 -13.64 -9.59 -11.77
N ASP A 201 -14.58 -9.21 -12.61
CA ASP A 201 -16.02 -9.17 -12.28
C ASP A 201 -16.33 -8.35 -11.02
N LEU A 202 -15.57 -7.27 -10.78
CA LEU A 202 -15.73 -6.39 -9.64
C LEU A 202 -16.39 -5.05 -10.04
N PRO A 203 -17.07 -4.39 -9.11
CA PRO A 203 -17.63 -3.07 -9.37
C PRO A 203 -16.51 -2.08 -9.69
N ARG A 204 -16.81 -1.03 -10.48
CA ARG A 204 -15.84 0.02 -10.75
C ARG A 204 -15.44 0.74 -9.48
N PRO A 205 -14.13 0.96 -9.25
CA PRO A 205 -13.66 1.68 -8.07
C PRO A 205 -14.04 3.16 -8.13
N LYS A 206 -14.20 3.76 -6.97
CA LYS A 206 -14.06 5.20 -6.84
C LYS A 206 -12.58 5.54 -6.98
N ILE A 207 -12.24 6.45 -7.92
CA ILE A 207 -10.86 6.89 -8.18
C ILE A 207 -10.72 8.32 -7.69
N GLU A 208 -9.83 8.54 -6.71
CA GLU A 208 -9.51 9.85 -6.18
C GLU A 208 -8.04 10.19 -6.45
N ARG A 209 -7.79 11.26 -7.22
CA ARG A 209 -6.43 11.71 -7.50
C ARG A 209 -5.89 12.51 -6.33
N HIS A 210 -4.61 12.29 -6.02
CA HIS A 210 -3.93 13.09 -4.99
C HIS A 210 -2.45 13.32 -5.32
N TRP A 211 -1.81 14.18 -4.53
CA TRP A 211 -0.37 14.49 -4.63
C TRP A 211 0.49 13.30 -4.22
N PRO A 212 1.64 13.04 -4.88
CA PRO A 212 2.21 13.62 -6.10
C PRO A 212 1.94 12.74 -7.34
N HIS A 213 0.86 12.96 -8.07
CA HIS A 213 0.44 12.15 -9.24
C HIS A 213 0.15 10.69 -8.91
N ARG A 214 -0.60 10.48 -7.83
CA ARG A 214 -1.14 9.18 -7.39
C ARG A 214 -2.64 9.14 -7.49
N PHE A 215 -3.19 7.96 -7.30
CA PHE A 215 -4.61 7.76 -7.08
C PHE A 215 -4.86 6.87 -5.86
N LEU A 216 -5.95 7.13 -5.17
CA LEU A 216 -6.56 6.19 -4.24
C LEU A 216 -7.74 5.54 -4.93
N LEU A 217 -7.69 4.23 -5.06
CA LEU A 217 -8.78 3.38 -5.55
C LEU A 217 -9.54 2.84 -4.36
N THR A 218 -10.87 2.89 -4.42
CA THR A 218 -11.74 2.45 -3.32
C THR A 218 -12.85 1.57 -3.85
N TRP A 219 -12.99 0.36 -3.31
CA TRP A 219 -14.12 -0.53 -3.50
C TRP A 219 -14.79 -0.78 -2.16
N ASN A 220 -16.12 -0.62 -2.11
CA ASN A 220 -16.89 -1.11 -0.97
C ASN A 220 -17.19 -2.59 -1.22
N ALA A 221 -16.60 -3.46 -0.41
CA ALA A 221 -16.82 -4.90 -0.47
C ALA A 221 -18.16 -5.20 0.21
N HIS A 222 -19.02 -5.86 -0.51
CA HIS A 222 -20.30 -6.36 0.01
C HIS A 222 -21.18 -5.27 0.68
N PRO A 223 -21.78 -4.35 -0.11
CA PRO A 223 -22.70 -3.35 0.41
C PRO A 223 -23.96 -3.97 1.06
#